data_566d552756227c03262a21182587247c
#
_entry.id   566d552756227c03262a21182587247c
#
_cell.length_a   1.000
_cell.length_b   1.000
_cell.length_c   1.000
_cell.angle_alpha   90.00
_cell.angle_beta   90.00
_cell.angle_gamma   90.00
#
_symmetry.space_group_name_H-M   'P 1'
#
loop_
_entity.id
_entity.type
_entity.pdbx_description
1 polymer ?
#
loop_
_entity_poly.entity_id
_entity_poly.type
_entity_poly.pdbx_seq_one_letter_code
_entity_poly.pdbx_strand_id
1 'polypeptide(L)'
;MIIFFPLFGTIHTVLTVLAILAGGYVLFQTRSKQISKIATLLYIPLMLLVNVMALLLVRLFHFGPFHVLAYSPLALTLAALLCLALWKSQLNWRYWHFLALVWSYMGLLTVFVSGYLVELPFISYGIPFVASVVCVSLPMLVGGHQIILRKKAFFL
;
A
#
# COMPACT_ATOMS: atom_id res chain seq x y z
N MET A 1 11.49 0.59 28.62
CA MET A 1 11.72 0.27 27.21
C MET A 1 10.81 -0.83 26.70
N ILE A 2 10.44 -1.83 27.49
CA ILE A 2 9.64 -3.03 27.10
C ILE A 2 8.18 -2.68 26.74
N ILE A 3 7.59 -1.64 27.31
CA ILE A 3 6.17 -1.28 27.11
C ILE A 3 5.92 -0.52 25.79
N PHE A 4 6.92 0.16 25.24
CA PHE A 4 6.76 0.93 24.00
C PHE A 4 6.63 0.06 22.74
N PHE A 5 7.17 -1.14 22.74
CA PHE A 5 7.20 -2.02 21.58
C PHE A 5 5.81 -2.56 21.17
N PRO A 6 5.01 -3.15 22.07
CA PRO A 6 3.67 -3.62 21.71
C PRO A 6 2.76 -2.46 21.30
N LEU A 7 2.89 -1.30 21.95
CA LEU A 7 2.11 -0.11 21.63
C LEU A 7 2.42 0.38 20.20
N PHE A 8 3.70 0.46 19.81
CA PHE A 8 4.10 0.92 18.48
C PHE A 8 3.63 -0.04 17.37
N GLY A 9 3.72 -1.35 17.60
CA GLY A 9 3.20 -2.38 16.71
C GLY A 9 1.67 -2.30 16.57
N THR A 10 0.96 -2.11 17.68
CA THR A 10 -0.51 -1.95 17.67
C THR A 10 -0.91 -0.70 16.89
N ILE A 11 -0.27 0.44 17.12
CA ILE A 11 -0.55 1.69 16.39
C ILE A 11 -0.30 1.49 14.90
N HIS A 12 0.82 0.88 14.53
CA HIS A 12 1.14 0.58 13.13
C HIS A 12 0.06 -0.30 12.48
N THR A 13 -0.39 -1.34 13.16
CA THR A 13 -1.45 -2.24 12.66
C THR A 13 -2.77 -1.49 12.47
N VAL A 14 -3.19 -0.69 13.44
CA VAL A 14 -4.41 0.13 13.35
C VAL A 14 -4.33 1.10 12.17
N LEU A 15 -3.22 1.81 12.01
CA LEU A 15 -3.02 2.73 10.89
C LEU A 15 -3.03 1.99 9.55
N THR A 16 -2.46 0.78 9.48
CA THR A 16 -2.48 -0.06 8.28
C THR A 16 -3.91 -0.45 7.90
N VAL A 17 -4.72 -0.87 8.87
CA VAL A 17 -6.14 -1.19 8.64
C VAL A 17 -6.90 0.04 8.15
N LEU A 18 -6.69 1.21 8.76
CA LEU A 18 -7.30 2.47 8.30
C LEU A 18 -6.86 2.83 6.88
N ALA A 19 -5.59 2.64 6.53
CA ALA A 19 -5.09 2.85 5.18
C ALA A 19 -5.73 1.87 4.17
N ILE A 20 -5.94 0.60 4.55
CA ILE A 20 -6.64 -0.38 3.73
C ILE A 20 -8.09 0.04 3.48
N LEU A 21 -8.82 0.46 4.52
CA LEU A 21 -10.20 0.93 4.37
C LEU A 21 -10.29 2.19 3.50
N ALA A 22 -9.42 3.17 3.74
CA ALA A 22 -9.36 4.40 2.95
C ALA A 22 -9.00 4.13 1.48
N GLY A 23 -8.02 3.27 1.23
CA GLY A 23 -7.62 2.86 -0.12
C GLY A 23 -8.71 2.10 -0.85
N GLY A 24 -9.36 1.15 -0.18
CA GLY A 24 -10.53 0.45 -0.72
C GLY A 24 -11.64 1.42 -1.11
N TYR A 25 -11.98 2.36 -0.22
CA TYR A 25 -12.97 3.38 -0.52
C TYR A 25 -12.61 4.22 -1.77
N VAL A 26 -11.34 4.64 -1.88
CA VAL A 26 -10.83 5.36 -3.06
C VAL A 26 -11.02 4.54 -4.34
N LEU A 27 -10.71 3.25 -4.30
CA LEU A 27 -10.79 2.37 -5.47
C LEU A 27 -12.24 2.10 -5.91
N PHE A 28 -13.21 2.11 -4.99
CA PHE A 28 -14.63 1.91 -5.33
C PHE A 28 -15.32 3.18 -5.83
N GLN A 29 -14.72 4.36 -5.68
CA GLN A 29 -15.28 5.60 -6.23
C GLN A 29 -15.33 5.59 -7.76
N THR A 30 -16.44 6.07 -8.31
CA THR A 30 -16.66 6.15 -9.77
C THR A 30 -16.24 7.49 -10.37
N ARG A 31 -16.16 8.56 -9.57
CA ARG A 31 -15.84 9.91 -10.04
C ARG A 31 -14.36 10.23 -9.87
N SER A 32 -13.64 10.46 -10.96
CA SER A 32 -12.19 10.69 -10.97
C SER A 32 -11.75 11.88 -10.10
N LYS A 33 -12.51 12.98 -10.05
CA LYS A 33 -12.23 14.14 -9.19
C LYS A 33 -12.33 13.79 -7.69
N GLN A 34 -13.31 12.96 -7.28
CA GLN A 34 -13.46 12.50 -5.90
C GLN A 34 -12.36 11.53 -5.51
N ILE A 35 -11.98 10.60 -6.39
CA ILE A 35 -10.85 9.69 -6.17
C ILE A 35 -9.60 10.50 -5.81
N SER A 36 -9.23 11.47 -6.61
CA SER A 36 -8.04 12.29 -6.37
C SER A 36 -8.13 13.07 -5.05
N LYS A 37 -9.30 13.67 -4.73
CA LYS A 37 -9.49 14.43 -3.49
C LYS A 37 -9.39 13.54 -2.25
N ILE A 38 -10.11 12.42 -2.22
CA ILE A 38 -10.13 11.50 -1.07
C ILE A 38 -8.76 10.82 -0.90
N ALA A 39 -8.13 10.40 -2.01
CA ALA A 39 -6.79 9.84 -1.98
C ALA A 39 -5.80 10.81 -1.35
N THR A 40 -5.81 12.07 -1.78
CA THR A 40 -4.89 13.08 -1.25
C THR A 40 -5.13 13.38 0.23
N LEU A 41 -6.39 13.45 0.66
CA LEU A 41 -6.73 13.87 2.02
C LEU A 41 -6.65 12.74 3.06
N LEU A 42 -6.91 11.50 2.67
CA LEU A 42 -7.00 10.38 3.60
C LEU A 42 -5.95 9.30 3.32
N TYR A 43 -5.95 8.72 2.11
CA TYR A 43 -5.15 7.56 1.81
C TYR A 43 -3.64 7.86 1.80
N ILE A 44 -3.22 8.91 1.11
CA ILE A 44 -1.80 9.23 0.98
C ILE A 44 -1.15 9.56 2.34
N PRO A 45 -1.74 10.42 3.20
CA PRO A 45 -1.17 10.66 4.53
C PRO A 45 -1.09 9.41 5.39
N LEU A 46 -2.13 8.56 5.38
CA LEU A 46 -2.11 7.29 6.12
C LEU A 46 -1.02 6.36 5.60
N MET A 47 -0.87 6.24 4.29
CA MET A 47 0.17 5.42 3.67
C MET A 47 1.59 5.92 4.01
N LEU A 48 1.81 7.23 3.97
CA LEU A 48 3.10 7.80 4.37
C LEU A 48 3.39 7.51 5.84
N LEU A 49 2.41 7.70 6.71
CA LEU A 49 2.57 7.44 8.15
C LEU A 49 2.86 5.96 8.43
N VAL A 50 2.12 5.03 7.81
CA VAL A 50 2.36 3.59 7.91
C VAL A 50 3.78 3.23 7.47
N ASN A 51 4.22 3.75 6.31
CA ASN A 51 5.56 3.45 5.79
C ASN A 51 6.67 4.08 6.65
N VAL A 52 6.50 5.30 7.15
CA VAL A 52 7.46 5.92 8.08
C VAL A 52 7.56 5.10 9.37
N MET A 53 6.44 4.66 9.93
CA MET A 53 6.45 3.79 11.10
C MET A 53 7.12 2.45 10.82
N ALA A 54 6.88 1.84 9.65
CA ALA A 54 7.56 0.61 9.25
C ALA A 54 9.08 0.80 9.19
N LEU A 55 9.55 1.91 8.62
CA LEU A 55 10.98 2.24 8.57
C LEU A 55 11.59 2.51 9.95
N LEU A 56 10.84 3.12 10.86
CA LEU A 56 11.28 3.30 12.26
C LEU A 56 11.39 1.95 12.98
N LEU A 57 10.46 1.04 12.74
CA LEU A 57 10.49 -0.33 13.27
C LEU A 57 11.73 -1.10 12.78
N VAL A 58 12.21 -0.87 11.54
CA VAL A 58 13.46 -1.44 11.02
C VAL A 58 14.65 -1.14 11.92
N ARG A 59 14.81 0.11 12.35
CA ARG A 59 15.91 0.51 13.25
C ARG A 59 15.88 -0.19 14.59
N LEU A 60 14.69 -0.63 15.02
CA LEU A 60 14.47 -1.25 16.32
C LEU A 60 14.61 -2.77 16.29
N PHE A 61 14.28 -3.44 15.15
CA PHE A 61 14.11 -4.90 15.06
C PHE A 61 14.99 -5.63 14.03
N HIS A 62 15.93 -4.97 13.41
CA HIS A 62 16.73 -5.49 12.30
C HIS A 62 15.99 -5.50 10.96
N PHE A 63 16.78 -5.37 9.90
CA PHE A 63 16.27 -5.33 8.54
C PHE A 63 15.82 -6.72 8.09
N GLY A 64 14.53 -6.88 7.80
CA GLY A 64 13.94 -8.13 7.37
C GLY A 64 13.28 -8.03 5.98
N PRO A 65 12.88 -9.15 5.39
CA PRO A 65 12.31 -9.21 4.04
C PRO A 65 11.03 -8.38 3.87
N PHE A 66 10.24 -8.20 4.93
CA PHE A 66 9.06 -7.32 4.90
C PHE A 66 9.39 -5.86 4.67
N HIS A 67 10.54 -5.42 5.12
CA HIS A 67 10.98 -4.04 4.91
C HIS A 67 11.29 -3.77 3.44
N VAL A 68 11.88 -4.75 2.75
CA VAL A 68 12.08 -4.67 1.29
C VAL A 68 10.74 -4.55 0.57
N LEU A 69 9.77 -5.36 0.96
CA LEU A 69 8.42 -5.30 0.38
C LEU A 69 7.72 -3.96 0.65
N ALA A 70 7.94 -3.34 1.82
CA ALA A 70 7.33 -2.05 2.18
C ALA A 70 7.85 -0.87 1.33
N TYR A 71 9.04 -0.96 0.73
CA TYR A 71 9.55 0.10 -0.16
C TYR A 71 8.70 0.27 -1.42
N SER A 72 8.12 -0.80 -1.96
CA SER A 72 7.32 -0.71 -3.19
C SER A 72 6.05 0.14 -3.02
N PRO A 73 5.18 -0.07 -2.02
CA PRO A 73 4.03 0.81 -1.80
C PRO A 73 4.43 2.24 -1.41
N LEU A 74 5.56 2.43 -0.71
CA LEU A 74 6.08 3.76 -0.43
C LEU A 74 6.46 4.50 -1.71
N ALA A 75 7.27 3.88 -2.58
CA ALA A 75 7.70 4.48 -3.85
C ALA A 75 6.48 4.84 -4.73
N LEU A 76 5.48 3.97 -4.81
CA LEU A 76 4.25 4.21 -5.56
C LEU A 76 3.38 5.31 -4.95
N THR A 77 3.34 5.42 -3.62
CA THR A 77 2.64 6.52 -2.93
C THR A 77 3.33 7.86 -3.21
N LEU A 78 4.66 7.89 -3.19
CA LEU A 78 5.43 9.07 -3.57
C LEU A 78 5.24 9.43 -5.04
N ALA A 79 5.20 8.44 -5.94
CA ALA A 79 4.89 8.67 -7.36
C ALA A 79 3.48 9.27 -7.54
N ALA A 80 2.48 8.80 -6.78
CA ALA A 80 1.14 9.40 -6.79
C ALA A 80 1.16 10.87 -6.33
N LEU A 81 1.95 11.20 -5.30
CA LEU A 81 2.15 12.59 -4.86
C LEU A 81 2.85 13.45 -5.92
N LEU A 82 3.89 12.93 -6.56
CA LEU A 82 4.60 13.64 -7.63
C LEU A 82 3.69 13.92 -8.82
N CYS A 83 2.81 12.98 -9.19
CA CYS A 83 1.79 13.22 -10.21
C CYS A 83 0.88 14.40 -9.84
N LEU A 84 0.50 14.53 -8.56
CA LEU A 84 -0.30 15.67 -8.08
C LEU A 84 0.48 16.98 -8.06
N ALA A 85 1.75 16.94 -7.65
CA ALA A 85 2.55 18.16 -7.46
C ALA A 85 3.08 18.73 -8.77
N LEU A 86 3.58 17.87 -9.67
CA LEU A 86 4.35 18.27 -10.84
C LEU A 86 3.58 18.14 -12.17
N TRP A 87 2.64 17.19 -12.27
CA TRP A 87 2.06 16.80 -13.54
C TRP A 87 0.59 17.19 -13.73
N LYS A 88 0.04 18.05 -12.86
CA LYS A 88 -1.36 18.54 -13.01
C LYS A 88 -1.64 19.22 -14.35
N SER A 89 -0.62 19.77 -14.99
CA SER A 89 -0.73 20.39 -16.32
C SER A 89 -0.75 19.39 -17.47
N GLN A 90 -0.35 18.13 -17.23
CA GLN A 90 -0.32 17.09 -18.26
C GLN A 90 -1.72 16.49 -18.49
N LEU A 91 -2.03 16.15 -19.76
CA LEU A 91 -3.35 15.67 -20.17
C LEU A 91 -3.83 14.43 -19.38
N ASN A 92 -2.94 13.50 -19.07
CA ASN A 92 -3.26 12.20 -18.46
C ASN A 92 -2.82 12.06 -17.00
N TRP A 93 -2.52 13.16 -16.27
CA TRP A 93 -2.00 13.09 -14.92
C TRP A 93 -2.91 12.32 -13.94
N ARG A 94 -4.24 12.40 -14.11
CA ARG A 94 -5.21 11.69 -13.27
C ARG A 94 -5.11 10.19 -13.44
N TYR A 95 -4.88 9.74 -14.67
CA TYR A 95 -4.68 8.32 -14.94
C TYR A 95 -3.41 7.78 -14.27
N TRP A 96 -2.28 8.48 -14.41
CA TRP A 96 -1.03 8.09 -13.78
C TRP A 96 -1.10 8.14 -12.25
N HIS A 97 -1.74 9.17 -11.70
CA HIS A 97 -2.02 9.26 -10.26
C HIS A 97 -2.86 8.06 -9.78
N PHE A 98 -3.95 7.74 -10.48
CA PHE A 98 -4.79 6.60 -10.16
C PHE A 98 -4.03 5.27 -10.28
N LEU A 99 -3.23 5.09 -11.33
CA LEU A 99 -2.39 3.90 -11.52
C LEU A 99 -1.44 3.69 -10.34
N ALA A 100 -0.75 4.74 -9.93
CA ALA A 100 0.16 4.69 -8.79
C ALA A 100 -0.57 4.36 -7.47
N LEU A 101 -1.79 4.89 -7.27
CA LEU A 101 -2.63 4.57 -6.10
C LEU A 101 -3.07 3.11 -6.09
N VAL A 102 -3.50 2.55 -7.23
CA VAL A 102 -3.89 1.13 -7.32
C VAL A 102 -2.72 0.23 -6.94
N TRP A 103 -1.55 0.44 -7.52
CA TRP A 103 -0.38 -0.38 -7.25
C TRP A 103 0.17 -0.19 -5.84
N SER A 104 0.13 1.03 -5.28
CA SER A 104 0.44 1.29 -3.88
C SER A 104 -0.48 0.50 -2.95
N TYR A 105 -1.78 0.47 -3.23
CA TYR A 105 -2.77 -0.27 -2.45
C TYR A 105 -2.57 -1.78 -2.53
N MET A 106 -2.33 -2.32 -3.74
CA MET A 106 -2.04 -3.75 -3.92
C MET A 106 -0.76 -4.16 -3.19
N GLY A 107 0.27 -3.31 -3.21
CA GLY A 107 1.50 -3.52 -2.44
C GLY A 107 1.23 -3.54 -0.93
N LEU A 108 0.42 -2.62 -0.41
CA LEU A 108 0.02 -2.61 1.00
C LEU A 108 -0.70 -3.89 1.41
N LEU A 109 -1.69 -4.34 0.60
CA LEU A 109 -2.41 -5.58 0.84
C LEU A 109 -1.46 -6.80 0.82
N THR A 110 -0.54 -6.83 -0.13
CA THR A 110 0.45 -7.91 -0.22
C THR A 110 1.29 -8.00 1.05
N VAL A 111 1.84 -6.89 1.53
CA VAL A 111 2.65 -6.84 2.76
C VAL A 111 1.81 -7.23 3.97
N PHE A 112 0.60 -6.70 4.09
CA PHE A 112 -0.30 -6.96 5.21
C PHE A 112 -0.69 -8.43 5.29
N VAL A 113 -1.19 -9.02 4.20
CA VAL A 113 -1.62 -10.43 4.18
C VAL A 113 -0.44 -11.37 4.36
N SER A 114 0.70 -11.10 3.69
CA SER A 114 1.91 -11.92 3.85
C SER A 114 2.45 -11.88 5.29
N GLY A 115 2.34 -10.72 5.96
CA GLY A 115 2.71 -10.56 7.37
C GLY A 115 1.91 -11.48 8.28
N TYR A 116 0.60 -11.53 8.13
CA TYR A 116 -0.25 -12.43 8.89
C TYR A 116 -0.01 -13.90 8.57
N LEU A 117 0.22 -14.26 7.29
CA LEU A 117 0.47 -15.64 6.90
C LEU A 117 1.74 -16.20 7.53
N VAL A 118 2.78 -15.38 7.67
CA VAL A 118 4.06 -15.84 8.26
C VAL A 118 3.95 -16.07 9.77
N GLU A 119 3.00 -15.47 10.46
CA GLU A 119 2.73 -15.74 11.88
C GLU A 119 2.06 -17.09 12.11
N LEU A 120 1.58 -17.76 11.05
CA LEU A 120 0.99 -19.09 11.18
C LEU A 120 2.06 -20.13 11.52
N PRO A 121 1.79 -21.07 12.45
CA PRO A 121 2.80 -21.97 13.01
C PRO A 121 3.40 -22.95 12.00
N PHE A 122 2.79 -23.12 10.83
CA PHE A 122 3.26 -24.00 9.75
C PHE A 122 4.00 -23.26 8.64
N ILE A 123 4.13 -21.93 8.72
CA ILE A 123 4.90 -21.11 7.78
C ILE A 123 6.08 -20.50 8.52
N SER A 124 7.29 -20.82 8.07
CA SER A 124 8.52 -20.26 8.60
C SER A 124 9.19 -19.34 7.58
N TYR A 125 10.17 -18.54 8.02
CA TYR A 125 11.02 -17.77 7.11
C TYR A 125 11.82 -18.71 6.20
N GLY A 126 11.97 -18.31 4.93
CA GLY A 126 12.68 -19.09 3.91
C GLY A 126 11.80 -19.39 2.69
N ILE A 127 11.94 -20.61 2.13
CA ILE A 127 11.17 -21.02 0.94
C ILE A 127 9.65 -20.88 1.15
N PRO A 128 9.06 -21.34 2.27
CA PRO A 128 7.63 -21.15 2.54
C PRO A 128 7.22 -19.68 2.62
N PHE A 129 8.07 -18.81 3.17
CA PHE A 129 7.84 -17.37 3.20
C PHE A 129 7.76 -16.78 1.78
N VAL A 130 8.75 -17.09 0.93
CA VAL A 130 8.79 -16.62 -0.47
C VAL A 130 7.55 -17.12 -1.23
N ALA A 131 7.20 -18.39 -1.07
CA ALA A 131 6.00 -18.96 -1.68
C ALA A 131 4.73 -18.23 -1.23
N SER A 132 4.58 -17.92 0.06
CA SER A 132 3.44 -17.15 0.59
C SER A 132 3.35 -15.76 -0.04
N VAL A 133 4.47 -15.04 -0.13
CA VAL A 133 4.51 -13.72 -0.77
C VAL A 133 4.10 -13.81 -2.24
N VAL A 134 4.61 -14.79 -2.98
CA VAL A 134 4.27 -15.00 -4.40
C VAL A 134 2.77 -15.32 -4.54
N CYS A 135 2.25 -16.26 -3.74
CA CYS A 135 0.85 -16.64 -3.76
C CYS A 135 -0.11 -15.46 -3.48
N VAL A 136 0.28 -14.56 -2.56
CA VAL A 136 -0.51 -13.35 -2.27
C VAL A 136 -0.35 -12.30 -3.37
N SER A 137 0.86 -12.13 -3.91
CA SER A 137 1.14 -11.12 -4.93
C SER A 137 0.39 -11.37 -6.24
N LEU A 138 0.28 -12.62 -6.68
CA LEU A 138 -0.39 -12.97 -7.94
C LEU A 138 -1.86 -12.52 -8.00
N PRO A 139 -2.74 -12.86 -7.04
CA PRO A 139 -4.11 -12.36 -7.01
C PRO A 139 -4.18 -10.82 -6.93
N MET A 140 -3.26 -10.18 -6.18
CA MET A 140 -3.19 -8.72 -6.07
C MET A 140 -2.81 -8.05 -7.40
N LEU A 141 -1.87 -8.64 -8.16
CA LEU A 141 -1.51 -8.17 -9.50
C LEU A 141 -2.71 -8.29 -10.46
N VAL A 142 -3.39 -9.43 -10.47
CA VAL A 142 -4.57 -9.64 -11.32
C VAL A 142 -5.69 -8.68 -10.92
N GLY A 143 -5.99 -8.55 -9.62
CA GLY A 143 -7.02 -7.65 -9.11
C GLY A 143 -6.73 -6.19 -9.44
N GLY A 144 -5.49 -5.73 -9.22
CA GLY A 144 -5.06 -4.38 -9.57
C GLY A 144 -5.19 -4.09 -11.05
N HIS A 145 -4.76 -5.02 -11.90
CA HIS A 145 -4.90 -4.90 -13.35
C HIS A 145 -6.37 -4.80 -13.78
N GLN A 146 -7.24 -5.63 -13.21
CA GLN A 146 -8.68 -5.60 -13.50
C GLN A 146 -9.33 -4.27 -13.10
N ILE A 147 -8.97 -3.73 -11.93
CA ILE A 147 -9.46 -2.42 -11.47
C ILE A 147 -9.04 -1.33 -12.46
N ILE A 148 -7.79 -1.36 -12.92
CA ILE A 148 -7.26 -0.40 -13.90
C ILE A 148 -8.04 -0.50 -15.22
N LEU A 149 -8.24 -1.71 -15.75
CA LEU A 149 -8.99 -1.90 -17.00
C LEU A 149 -10.41 -1.38 -16.91
N ARG A 150 -11.12 -1.70 -15.82
CA ARG A 150 -12.52 -1.26 -15.63
C ARG A 150 -12.65 0.26 -15.51
N LYS A 151 -11.63 0.92 -14.96
CA LYS A 151 -11.69 2.37 -14.71
C LYS A 151 -10.96 3.22 -15.75
N LYS A 152 -10.24 2.62 -16.69
CA LYS A 152 -9.51 3.34 -17.73
C LYS A 152 -10.40 4.33 -18.49
N ALA A 153 -11.63 3.93 -18.83
CA ALA A 153 -12.59 4.77 -19.54
C ALA A 153 -13.03 6.04 -18.79
N PHE A 154 -12.83 6.11 -17.46
CA PHE A 154 -13.16 7.31 -16.67
C PHE A 154 -12.05 8.38 -16.69
N PHE A 155 -10.86 8.04 -17.19
CA PHE A 155 -9.68 8.90 -17.17
C PHE A 155 -9.21 9.31 -18.57
N LEU A 156 -9.61 8.60 -19.60
CA LEU A 156 -9.35 8.88 -21.02
C LEU A 156 -10.57 9.49 -21.70
#